data_89efc6e29f88a2a1fdc1db14e18dfc21
#
_entry.id   89efc6e29f88a2a1fdc1db14e18dfc21
#
_cell.length_a   1.000
_cell.length_b   1.000
_cell.length_c   1.000
_cell.angle_alpha   90.00
_cell.angle_beta   90.00
_cell.angle_gamma   90.00
#
_symmetry.space_group_name_H-M   'P 1'
#
loop_
_entity.id
_entity.type
_entity.pdbx_description
1 polymer ?
#
loop_
_entity_poly.entity_id
_entity_poly.type
_entity_poly.pdbx_seq_one_letter_code
_entity_poly.pdbx_strand_id
1 'polypeptide(L)'
;PVGDLVVADAQQSTSGRIVSWTKRNDIYFTLSTMGDVRLYYADLEGAIYPASPEKEHVYDYSLANNGDFAIVGVSTPTHPGELYKQSMTTGEREKLTTVNEQFVQEVQLVEPEAIVYKSVKDWDVHGWLLKPAGFEEGKKYPLIVEVHGGPATMYANSFFHEMQLLAAKGYGVVYVNPRGSHGYSQEFVDAVRHVYGGGDYADIMAGLDHVIEENAWID
;
A
#
# COMPACT_ATOMS: atom_id res chain seq x y z
N PRO A 1 1.51 -12.67 -1.58
CA PRO A 1 0.83 -13.53 -0.62
C PRO A 1 -0.66 -13.21 -0.53
N VAL A 2 -1.49 -14.22 -0.26
CA VAL A 2 -2.93 -14.06 -0.03
C VAL A 2 -3.15 -13.41 1.32
N GLY A 3 -4.04 -12.41 1.36
CA GLY A 3 -4.38 -11.64 2.56
C GLY A 3 -3.76 -10.25 2.57
N ASP A 4 -4.11 -9.50 3.63
CA ASP A 4 -3.60 -8.18 3.90
C ASP A 4 -2.39 -8.26 4.83
N LEU A 5 -1.24 -7.79 4.36
CA LEU A 5 0.04 -7.78 5.08
C LEU A 5 0.61 -6.36 5.21
N VAL A 6 -0.24 -5.36 5.10
CA VAL A 6 0.13 -3.95 5.11
C VAL A 6 0.28 -3.43 6.53
N VAL A 7 1.30 -2.60 6.74
CA VAL A 7 1.40 -1.70 7.89
C VAL A 7 0.68 -0.41 7.51
N ALA A 8 -0.52 -0.22 8.05
CA ALA A 8 -1.35 0.96 7.80
C ALA A 8 -2.39 1.13 8.92
N ASP A 9 -3.08 2.27 8.94
CA ASP A 9 -4.16 2.54 9.89
C ASP A 9 -5.44 1.75 9.55
N ALA A 10 -5.74 1.57 8.24
CA ALA A 10 -6.78 0.67 7.79
C ALA A 10 -6.23 -0.76 7.69
N GLN A 11 -6.84 -1.70 8.37
CA GLN A 11 -6.41 -3.10 8.40
C GLN A 11 -7.60 -4.05 8.25
N GLN A 12 -7.34 -5.20 7.64
CA GLN A 12 -8.34 -6.26 7.53
C GLN A 12 -8.74 -6.77 8.91
N SER A 13 -10.03 -6.95 9.12
CA SER A 13 -10.53 -7.64 10.32
C SER A 13 -9.99 -9.07 10.36
N THR A 14 -9.36 -9.45 11.47
CA THR A 14 -8.85 -10.81 11.71
C THR A 14 -9.95 -11.88 11.74
N SER A 15 -11.23 -11.48 11.82
CA SER A 15 -12.41 -12.36 11.75
C SER A 15 -12.97 -12.50 10.33
N GLY A 16 -12.43 -11.78 9.34
CA GLY A 16 -12.87 -11.82 7.95
C GLY A 16 -12.55 -13.14 7.25
N ARG A 17 -13.31 -13.48 6.23
CA ARG A 17 -12.99 -14.60 5.35
C ARG A 17 -11.86 -14.18 4.41
N ILE A 18 -10.73 -14.84 4.52
CA ILE A 18 -9.59 -14.63 3.60
C ILE A 18 -9.97 -15.04 2.16
N VAL A 19 -10.84 -16.06 2.02
CA VAL A 19 -11.22 -16.62 0.73
C VAL A 19 -12.75 -16.77 0.69
N SER A 20 -13.36 -16.37 -0.42
CA SER A 20 -14.80 -16.51 -0.68
C SER A 20 -15.05 -17.27 -1.98
N TRP A 21 -15.79 -18.37 -1.92
CA TRP A 21 -16.17 -19.18 -3.08
C TRP A 21 -17.59 -18.86 -3.49
N THR A 22 -17.81 -18.49 -4.75
CA THR A 22 -19.11 -18.15 -5.30
C THR A 22 -19.83 -19.37 -5.91
N LYS A 23 -21.13 -19.22 -6.16
CA LYS A 23 -21.89 -20.21 -6.92
C LYS A 23 -21.50 -20.30 -8.41
N ARG A 24 -20.69 -19.33 -8.91
CA ARG A 24 -20.13 -19.33 -10.26
C ARG A 24 -18.81 -20.11 -10.36
N ASN A 25 -18.36 -20.69 -9.25
CA ASN A 25 -17.08 -21.36 -9.11
C ASN A 25 -15.84 -20.44 -9.20
N ASP A 26 -16.02 -19.13 -8.99
CA ASP A 26 -14.92 -18.21 -8.81
C ASP A 26 -14.52 -18.16 -7.33
N ILE A 27 -13.22 -18.11 -7.06
CA ILE A 27 -12.64 -18.04 -5.72
C ILE A 27 -12.03 -16.68 -5.54
N TYR A 28 -12.64 -15.82 -4.71
CA TYR A 28 -12.19 -14.47 -4.43
C TYR A 28 -11.29 -14.40 -3.19
N PHE A 29 -10.27 -13.54 -3.25
CA PHE A 29 -9.34 -13.30 -2.14
C PHE A 29 -8.66 -11.95 -2.33
N THR A 30 -8.14 -11.37 -1.24
CA THR A 30 -7.22 -10.24 -1.32
C THR A 30 -5.80 -10.71 -1.54
N LEU A 31 -5.01 -9.94 -2.27
CA LEU A 31 -3.61 -10.22 -2.55
C LEU A 31 -2.77 -8.96 -2.32
N SER A 32 -1.79 -9.07 -1.42
CA SER A 32 -0.77 -8.03 -1.22
C SER A 32 0.30 -8.15 -2.30
N THR A 33 0.43 -7.12 -3.13
CA THR A 33 1.36 -7.12 -4.28
C THR A 33 1.81 -5.72 -4.67
N MET A 34 3.12 -5.50 -4.79
CA MET A 34 3.75 -4.27 -5.32
C MET A 34 3.24 -2.97 -4.65
N GLY A 35 2.99 -3.02 -3.34
CA GLY A 35 2.47 -1.87 -2.60
C GLY A 35 0.96 -1.68 -2.67
N ASP A 36 0.21 -2.61 -3.24
CA ASP A 36 -1.25 -2.63 -3.24
C ASP A 36 -1.79 -3.82 -2.45
N VAL A 37 -3.00 -3.69 -1.92
CA VAL A 37 -3.84 -4.82 -1.54
C VAL A 37 -5.09 -4.78 -2.39
N ARG A 38 -5.21 -5.74 -3.29
CA ARG A 38 -6.29 -5.77 -4.28
C ARG A 38 -7.16 -7.01 -4.12
N LEU A 39 -8.41 -6.89 -4.49
CA LEU A 39 -9.29 -8.04 -4.66
C LEU A 39 -8.96 -8.76 -5.98
N TYR A 40 -8.78 -10.07 -5.91
CA TYR A 40 -8.56 -10.97 -7.04
C TYR A 40 -9.58 -12.10 -7.02
N TYR A 41 -9.73 -12.76 -8.15
CA TYR A 41 -10.39 -14.06 -8.21
C TYR A 41 -9.57 -15.07 -9.02
N ALA A 42 -9.71 -16.32 -8.64
CA ALA A 42 -9.22 -17.46 -9.41
C ALA A 42 -10.37 -18.26 -9.98
N ASP A 43 -10.24 -18.73 -11.22
CA ASP A 43 -11.13 -19.75 -11.81
C ASP A 43 -10.72 -21.16 -11.37
N LEU A 44 -11.48 -22.18 -11.79
CA LEU A 44 -11.18 -23.58 -11.48
C LEU A 44 -9.97 -24.14 -12.26
N GLU A 45 -9.55 -23.49 -13.33
CA GLU A 45 -8.38 -23.80 -14.12
C GLU A 45 -7.11 -23.24 -13.46
N GLY A 46 -7.25 -22.40 -12.42
CA GLY A 46 -6.15 -21.81 -11.65
C GLY A 46 -5.62 -20.50 -12.21
N ALA A 47 -6.28 -19.90 -13.19
CA ALA A 47 -5.96 -18.56 -13.64
C ALA A 47 -6.42 -17.51 -12.64
N ILE A 48 -5.60 -16.47 -12.41
CA ILE A 48 -5.84 -15.41 -11.43
C ILE A 48 -6.03 -14.08 -12.13
N TYR A 49 -7.10 -13.38 -11.78
CA TYR A 49 -7.50 -12.12 -12.40
C TYR A 49 -7.72 -11.03 -11.34
N PRO A 50 -7.29 -9.77 -11.60
CA PRO A 50 -7.60 -8.66 -10.73
C PRO A 50 -9.11 -8.34 -10.79
N ALA A 51 -9.70 -8.09 -9.63
CA ALA A 51 -11.10 -7.74 -9.47
C ALA A 51 -11.29 -6.33 -8.89
N SER A 52 -10.21 -5.63 -8.57
CA SER A 52 -10.22 -4.23 -8.12
C SER A 52 -9.12 -3.41 -8.79
N PRO A 53 -9.22 -2.06 -8.81
CA PRO A 53 -8.19 -1.17 -9.36
C PRO A 53 -6.82 -1.28 -8.68
N GLU A 54 -5.84 -0.61 -9.26
CA GLU A 54 -4.50 -0.39 -8.69
C GLU A 54 -4.47 0.88 -7.82
N LYS A 55 -3.38 1.03 -7.06
CA LYS A 55 -3.09 2.16 -6.18
C LYS A 55 -4.13 2.34 -5.07
N GLU A 56 -4.55 1.21 -4.51
CA GLU A 56 -5.48 1.19 -3.40
C GLU A 56 -5.19 0.04 -2.43
N HIS A 57 -5.75 0.17 -1.24
CA HIS A 57 -5.79 -0.86 -0.21
C HIS A 57 -7.24 -1.30 0.01
N VAL A 58 -7.60 -2.45 -0.53
CA VAL A 58 -8.84 -3.15 -0.17
C VAL A 58 -8.60 -3.86 1.16
N TYR A 59 -8.93 -3.18 2.27
CA TYR A 59 -8.65 -3.69 3.63
C TYR A 59 -9.70 -4.70 4.12
N ASP A 60 -10.86 -4.78 3.49
CA ASP A 60 -11.87 -5.82 3.77
C ASP A 60 -12.83 -5.96 2.58
N TYR A 61 -13.48 -7.13 2.49
CA TYR A 61 -14.53 -7.34 1.51
C TYR A 61 -15.57 -8.35 1.99
N SER A 62 -16.80 -8.20 1.52
CA SER A 62 -17.89 -9.14 1.68
C SER A 62 -18.59 -9.36 0.35
N LEU A 63 -18.55 -10.59 -0.15
CA LEU A 63 -19.07 -10.94 -1.46
C LEU A 63 -20.51 -11.44 -1.37
N ALA A 64 -21.37 -11.00 -2.28
CA ALA A 64 -22.72 -11.55 -2.44
C ALA A 64 -22.64 -13.02 -2.88
N ASN A 65 -23.51 -13.87 -2.35
CA ASN A 65 -23.51 -15.33 -2.61
C ASN A 65 -23.61 -15.70 -4.10
N ASN A 66 -24.25 -14.86 -4.91
CA ASN A 66 -24.36 -15.05 -6.36
C ASN A 66 -23.13 -14.53 -7.12
N GLY A 67 -22.21 -13.83 -6.46
CA GLY A 67 -21.01 -13.26 -7.09
C GLY A 67 -21.25 -12.02 -7.94
N ASP A 68 -22.42 -11.37 -7.87
CA ASP A 68 -22.73 -10.21 -8.72
C ASP A 68 -22.08 -8.91 -8.23
N PHE A 69 -21.94 -8.77 -6.91
CA PHE A 69 -21.31 -7.61 -6.29
C PHE A 69 -20.57 -7.97 -5.02
N ALA A 70 -19.66 -7.11 -4.61
CA ALA A 70 -19.01 -7.11 -3.30
C ALA A 70 -19.23 -5.77 -2.61
N ILE A 71 -19.28 -5.78 -1.27
CA ILE A 71 -19.01 -4.60 -0.46
C ILE A 71 -17.51 -4.64 -0.18
N VAL A 72 -16.80 -3.58 -0.51
CA VAL A 72 -15.36 -3.46 -0.31
C VAL A 72 -15.05 -2.24 0.55
N GLY A 73 -14.18 -2.42 1.53
CA GLY A 73 -13.57 -1.33 2.29
C GLY A 73 -12.27 -0.92 1.61
N VAL A 74 -12.18 0.34 1.20
CA VAL A 74 -11.04 0.84 0.41
C VAL A 74 -10.43 2.06 1.07
N SER A 75 -9.12 2.02 1.27
CA SER A 75 -8.27 3.12 1.69
C SER A 75 -7.30 3.51 0.57
N THR A 76 -6.87 4.76 0.54
CA THR A 76 -5.79 5.27 -0.31
C THR A 76 -4.87 6.15 0.52
N PRO A 77 -3.69 6.55 0.05
CA PRO A 77 -2.79 7.39 0.85
C PRO A 77 -3.41 8.70 1.37
N THR A 78 -4.40 9.23 0.65
CA THR A 78 -5.09 10.48 1.00
C THR A 78 -6.53 10.27 1.48
N HIS A 79 -6.94 9.03 1.74
CA HIS A 79 -8.28 8.73 2.23
C HIS A 79 -8.26 7.58 3.25
N PRO A 80 -8.67 7.79 4.51
CA PRO A 80 -8.61 6.76 5.56
C PRO A 80 -9.42 5.49 5.24
N GLY A 81 -10.49 5.63 4.46
CA GLY A 81 -11.28 4.50 3.98
C GLY A 81 -12.78 4.76 4.01
N GLU A 82 -13.47 4.12 3.06
CA GLU A 82 -14.94 4.08 2.97
C GLU A 82 -15.39 2.73 2.44
N LEU A 83 -16.67 2.44 2.60
CA LEU A 83 -17.29 1.27 2.03
C LEU A 83 -17.88 1.59 0.65
N TYR A 84 -17.66 0.68 -0.28
CA TYR A 84 -18.21 0.76 -1.63
C TYR A 84 -18.91 -0.54 -1.99
N LYS A 85 -20.01 -0.42 -2.74
CA LYS A 85 -20.58 -1.55 -3.47
C LYS A 85 -19.93 -1.61 -4.84
N GLN A 86 -19.25 -2.69 -5.11
CA GLN A 86 -18.54 -2.91 -6.38
C GLN A 86 -19.23 -4.00 -7.19
N SER A 87 -19.58 -3.68 -8.44
CA SER A 87 -20.04 -4.68 -9.42
C SER A 87 -18.90 -5.61 -9.81
N MET A 88 -19.08 -6.92 -9.66
CA MET A 88 -18.05 -7.90 -10.04
C MET A 88 -18.06 -8.21 -11.54
N THR A 89 -18.99 -7.64 -12.30
CA THR A 89 -19.07 -7.77 -13.75
C THR A 89 -18.47 -6.57 -14.47
N THR A 90 -18.76 -5.36 -14.00
CA THR A 90 -18.32 -4.10 -14.66
C THR A 90 -17.15 -3.42 -13.96
N GLY A 91 -16.90 -3.75 -12.68
CA GLY A 91 -15.93 -3.06 -11.82
C GLY A 91 -16.43 -1.71 -11.29
N GLU A 92 -17.63 -1.26 -11.71
CA GLU A 92 -18.19 0.02 -11.24
C GLU A 92 -18.44 0.01 -9.73
N ARG A 93 -18.21 1.16 -9.11
CA ARG A 93 -18.36 1.37 -7.67
C ARG A 93 -19.40 2.42 -7.33
N GLU A 94 -20.21 2.12 -6.33
CA GLU A 94 -21.12 3.04 -5.65
C GLU A 94 -20.60 3.24 -4.23
N LYS A 95 -20.31 4.49 -3.83
CA LYS A 95 -19.88 4.83 -2.46
C LYS A 95 -21.07 4.68 -1.52
N LEU A 96 -20.91 3.92 -0.43
CA LEU A 96 -21.96 3.64 0.55
C LEU A 96 -21.84 4.45 1.83
N THR A 97 -20.63 4.89 2.18
CA THR A 97 -20.38 5.63 3.42
C THR A 97 -19.60 6.92 3.15
N THR A 98 -19.71 7.86 4.07
CA THR A 98 -19.05 9.18 4.02
C THR A 98 -18.46 9.51 5.40
N VAL A 99 -17.96 8.48 6.11
CA VAL A 99 -17.50 8.62 7.50
C VAL A 99 -16.30 9.55 7.63
N ASN A 100 -15.42 9.54 6.62
CA ASN A 100 -14.19 10.32 6.62
C ASN A 100 -14.25 11.60 5.76
N GLU A 101 -15.38 11.90 5.14
CA GLU A 101 -15.53 13.07 4.26
C GLU A 101 -15.18 14.38 4.96
N GLN A 102 -15.70 14.61 6.18
CA GLN A 102 -15.41 15.81 6.93
C GLN A 102 -13.91 15.94 7.23
N PHE A 103 -13.27 14.87 7.66
CA PHE A 103 -11.83 14.85 7.92
C PHE A 103 -11.04 15.21 6.67
N VAL A 104 -11.32 14.57 5.53
CA VAL A 104 -10.62 14.82 4.27
C VAL A 104 -10.80 16.24 3.75
N GLN A 105 -11.96 16.87 4.03
CA GLN A 105 -12.22 18.28 3.66
C GLN A 105 -11.51 19.28 4.58
N GLU A 106 -11.30 18.95 5.85
CA GLU A 106 -10.73 19.84 6.86
C GLU A 106 -9.19 19.82 6.92
N VAL A 107 -8.54 18.76 6.40
CA VAL A 107 -7.09 18.60 6.46
C VAL A 107 -6.46 18.57 5.08
N GLN A 108 -5.26 19.14 4.98
CA GLN A 108 -4.45 19.04 3.76
C GLN A 108 -3.64 17.75 3.79
N LEU A 109 -4.09 16.76 3.03
CA LEU A 109 -3.38 15.51 2.82
C LEU A 109 -2.47 15.59 1.58
N VAL A 110 -1.36 14.85 1.61
CA VAL A 110 -0.35 14.87 0.54
C VAL A 110 -0.34 13.50 -0.14
N GLU A 111 -0.46 13.51 -1.47
CA GLU A 111 -0.32 12.30 -2.27
C GLU A 111 1.17 11.91 -2.36
N PRO A 112 1.56 10.68 -2.01
CA PRO A 112 2.93 10.23 -2.12
C PRO A 112 3.31 9.96 -3.58
N GLU A 113 4.54 10.30 -3.93
CA GLU A 113 5.17 9.94 -5.19
C GLU A 113 5.80 8.54 -5.05
N ALA A 114 5.38 7.58 -5.87
CA ALA A 114 5.99 6.26 -5.88
C ALA A 114 7.42 6.34 -6.46
N ILE A 115 8.36 5.67 -5.80
CA ILE A 115 9.76 5.58 -6.23
C ILE A 115 10.17 4.12 -6.42
N VAL A 116 11.00 3.88 -7.41
CA VAL A 116 11.69 2.60 -7.62
C VAL A 116 13.15 2.89 -7.89
N TYR A 117 14.04 2.26 -7.16
CA TYR A 117 15.48 2.47 -7.29
C TYR A 117 16.25 1.16 -7.22
N LYS A 118 17.48 1.19 -7.73
CA LYS A 118 18.41 0.07 -7.64
C LYS A 118 19.18 0.12 -6.32
N SER A 119 19.14 -0.99 -5.60
CA SER A 119 19.93 -1.22 -4.41
C SER A 119 21.12 -2.16 -4.69
N VAL A 120 21.88 -2.48 -3.67
CA VAL A 120 23.04 -3.39 -3.77
C VAL A 120 22.67 -4.72 -4.37
N LYS A 121 23.54 -5.29 -5.22
CA LYS A 121 23.29 -6.52 -6.00
C LYS A 121 22.15 -6.40 -7.01
N ASP A 122 21.89 -5.19 -7.50
CA ASP A 122 20.94 -4.89 -8.56
C ASP A 122 19.45 -5.19 -8.23
N TRP A 123 19.10 -5.22 -6.94
CA TRP A 123 17.72 -5.37 -6.50
C TRP A 123 16.92 -4.11 -6.78
N ASP A 124 15.72 -4.27 -7.35
CA ASP A 124 14.73 -3.22 -7.41
C ASP A 124 14.01 -3.10 -6.06
N VAL A 125 14.02 -1.90 -5.50
CA VAL A 125 13.33 -1.58 -4.24
C VAL A 125 12.28 -0.52 -4.51
N HIS A 126 11.09 -0.73 -3.99
CA HIS A 126 9.93 0.13 -4.15
C HIS A 126 9.67 0.90 -2.85
N GLY A 127 9.25 2.15 -2.99
CA GLY A 127 8.89 3.00 -1.88
C GLY A 127 8.09 4.23 -2.32
N TRP A 128 7.97 5.18 -1.43
CA TRP A 128 7.24 6.43 -1.65
C TRP A 128 7.94 7.60 -1.00
N LEU A 129 7.76 8.75 -1.61
CA LEU A 129 8.21 10.04 -1.11
C LEU A 129 7.02 10.98 -0.96
N LEU A 130 6.77 11.49 0.25
CA LEU A 130 5.86 12.60 0.49
C LEU A 130 6.65 13.90 0.56
N LYS A 131 6.20 14.91 -0.18
CA LYS A 131 6.62 16.29 0.04
C LYS A 131 5.92 16.87 1.27
N PRO A 132 6.50 17.89 1.93
CA PRO A 132 5.79 18.62 2.99
C PRO A 132 4.45 19.18 2.50
N ALA A 133 3.45 19.21 3.36
CA ALA A 133 2.20 19.91 3.05
C ALA A 133 2.50 21.41 2.84
N GLY A 134 1.94 21.99 1.77
CA GLY A 134 2.26 23.35 1.39
C GLY A 134 3.69 23.54 0.83
N PHE A 135 4.25 22.51 0.22
CA PHE A 135 5.57 22.55 -0.42
C PHE A 135 5.72 23.77 -1.35
N GLU A 136 6.83 24.47 -1.23
CA GLU A 136 7.20 25.62 -2.06
C GLU A 136 8.53 25.34 -2.76
N GLU A 137 8.56 25.49 -4.08
CA GLU A 137 9.75 25.28 -4.87
C GLU A 137 10.86 26.28 -4.46
N GLY A 138 12.10 25.81 -4.40
CA GLY A 138 13.27 26.60 -3.99
C GLY A 138 13.50 26.71 -2.48
N LYS A 139 12.57 26.21 -1.66
CA LYS A 139 12.78 26.05 -0.22
C LYS A 139 13.43 24.70 0.09
N LYS A 140 14.13 24.66 1.23
CA LYS A 140 14.71 23.44 1.79
C LYS A 140 13.85 22.90 2.92
N TYR A 141 13.75 21.57 3.00
CA TYR A 141 12.95 20.89 4.00
C TYR A 141 13.70 19.66 4.56
N PRO A 142 13.62 19.41 5.85
CA PRO A 142 14.20 18.20 6.43
C PRO A 142 13.44 16.97 6.00
N LEU A 143 14.16 15.84 5.85
CA LEU A 143 13.61 14.55 5.46
C LEU A 143 13.59 13.59 6.65
N ILE A 144 12.50 12.85 6.80
CA ILE A 144 12.37 11.72 7.72
C ILE A 144 12.31 10.42 6.92
N VAL A 145 13.05 9.43 7.39
CA VAL A 145 13.03 8.07 6.85
C VAL A 145 12.18 7.20 7.78
N GLU A 146 11.09 6.66 7.26
CA GLU A 146 10.23 5.72 7.98
C GLU A 146 10.54 4.27 7.57
N VAL A 147 10.63 3.39 8.55
CA VAL A 147 11.02 2.00 8.35
C VAL A 147 10.02 1.08 9.05
N HIS A 148 9.32 0.24 8.30
CA HIS A 148 8.45 -0.75 8.92
C HIS A 148 9.23 -1.91 9.52
N GLY A 149 8.69 -2.46 10.61
CA GLY A 149 9.15 -3.72 11.19
C GLY A 149 8.52 -4.93 10.50
N GLY A 150 8.78 -6.10 11.08
CA GLY A 150 8.17 -7.34 10.60
C GLY A 150 9.17 -8.49 10.51
N PRO A 151 10.10 -8.58 9.54
CA PRO A 151 10.27 -7.82 8.29
C PRO A 151 9.18 -8.13 7.25
N ALA A 152 8.48 -9.24 7.41
CA ALA A 152 7.54 -9.82 6.47
C ALA A 152 6.16 -9.11 6.50
N THR A 153 6.17 -7.80 6.31
CA THR A 153 5.04 -6.91 6.06
C THR A 153 5.35 -6.02 4.87
N MET A 154 4.53 -5.01 4.57
CA MET A 154 4.86 -4.00 3.57
C MET A 154 4.15 -2.68 3.86
N TYR A 155 4.73 -1.55 3.45
CA TYR A 155 4.00 -0.33 3.19
C TYR A 155 3.21 -0.46 1.88
N ALA A 156 2.11 0.27 1.77
CA ALA A 156 1.23 0.21 0.61
C ALA A 156 0.59 1.55 0.30
N ASN A 157 -0.13 1.61 -0.82
CA ASN A 157 -1.02 2.71 -1.21
C ASN A 157 -2.26 2.75 -0.28
N SER A 158 -2.02 3.02 0.99
CA SER A 158 -3.00 3.08 2.08
C SER A 158 -2.81 4.34 2.90
N PHE A 159 -3.86 4.78 3.57
CA PHE A 159 -3.76 5.87 4.52
C PHE A 159 -2.88 5.47 5.69
N PHE A 160 -1.91 6.33 5.99
CA PHE A 160 -1.05 6.20 7.15
C PHE A 160 -0.92 7.56 7.83
N HIS A 161 -1.61 7.72 8.95
CA HIS A 161 -1.75 8.99 9.66
C HIS A 161 -0.40 9.61 10.02
N GLU A 162 0.55 8.80 10.47
CA GLU A 162 1.88 9.27 10.88
C GLU A 162 2.61 9.96 9.73
N MET A 163 2.60 9.38 8.52
CA MET A 163 3.23 9.97 7.33
C MET A 163 2.60 11.32 6.98
N GLN A 164 1.27 11.41 7.03
CA GLN A 164 0.53 12.64 6.76
C GLN A 164 0.78 13.71 7.84
N LEU A 165 0.87 13.30 9.11
CA LEU A 165 1.18 14.20 10.23
C LEU A 165 2.59 14.79 10.09
N LEU A 166 3.57 13.98 9.74
CA LEU A 166 4.95 14.44 9.50
C LEU A 166 5.01 15.43 8.33
N ALA A 167 4.35 15.12 7.21
CA ALA A 167 4.25 16.01 6.07
C ALA A 167 3.55 17.34 6.45
N ALA A 168 2.48 17.31 7.25
CA ALA A 168 1.80 18.50 7.77
C ALA A 168 2.68 19.34 8.71
N LYS A 169 3.70 18.74 9.34
CA LYS A 169 4.69 19.44 10.17
C LYS A 169 5.86 20.02 9.37
N GLY A 170 5.86 19.90 8.06
CA GLY A 170 6.87 20.47 7.19
C GLY A 170 8.06 19.57 6.89
N TYR A 171 7.93 18.27 7.15
CA TYR A 171 8.95 17.29 6.79
C TYR A 171 8.64 16.65 5.43
N GLY A 172 9.69 16.38 4.63
CA GLY A 172 9.61 15.32 3.65
C GLY A 172 9.59 13.96 4.35
N VAL A 173 8.92 12.98 3.79
CA VAL A 173 8.87 11.62 4.37
C VAL A 173 9.15 10.61 3.28
N VAL A 174 10.18 9.79 3.46
CA VAL A 174 10.48 8.64 2.59
C VAL A 174 10.25 7.35 3.37
N TYR A 175 9.57 6.41 2.74
CA TYR A 175 9.36 5.07 3.27
C TYR A 175 9.45 4.05 2.14
N VAL A 176 10.09 2.93 2.42
CA VAL A 176 10.44 1.93 1.40
C VAL A 176 10.10 0.53 1.87
N ASN A 177 9.94 -0.39 0.94
CA ASN A 177 9.81 -1.82 1.20
C ASN A 177 11.15 -2.51 0.92
N PRO A 178 12.06 -2.62 1.91
CA PRO A 178 13.35 -3.26 1.71
C PRO A 178 13.21 -4.76 1.53
N ARG A 179 14.28 -5.44 1.13
CA ARG A 179 14.33 -6.91 1.15
C ARG A 179 13.85 -7.45 2.50
N GLY A 180 13.06 -8.51 2.47
CA GLY A 180 12.32 -9.04 3.61
C GLY A 180 10.84 -8.69 3.58
N SER A 181 10.45 -7.60 2.90
CA SER A 181 9.06 -7.20 2.79
C SER A 181 8.24 -8.18 1.95
N HIS A 182 6.96 -8.33 2.31
CA HIS A 182 5.98 -9.05 1.49
C HIS A 182 5.54 -8.24 0.27
N GLY A 183 4.80 -8.89 -0.63
CA GLY A 183 4.18 -8.26 -1.79
C GLY A 183 5.03 -8.29 -3.07
N TYR A 184 6.25 -8.79 -3.04
CA TYR A 184 7.16 -8.83 -4.19
C TYR A 184 7.39 -10.28 -4.66
N SER A 185 8.40 -10.97 -4.14
CA SER A 185 8.65 -12.37 -4.45
C SER A 185 9.04 -13.16 -3.20
N GLN A 186 9.03 -14.49 -3.28
CA GLN A 186 9.53 -15.32 -2.19
C GLN A 186 11.03 -15.11 -1.99
N GLU A 187 11.79 -14.92 -3.07
CA GLU A 187 13.22 -14.63 -3.01
C GLU A 187 13.48 -13.30 -2.28
N PHE A 188 12.65 -12.26 -2.52
CA PHE A 188 12.74 -10.98 -1.86
C PHE A 188 12.51 -11.09 -0.34
N VAL A 189 11.49 -11.87 0.06
CA VAL A 189 11.19 -12.13 1.47
C VAL A 189 12.33 -12.92 2.14
N ASP A 190 12.85 -13.94 1.49
CA ASP A 190 13.89 -14.82 2.04
C ASP A 190 15.28 -14.16 2.08
N ALA A 191 15.49 -13.07 1.35
CA ALA A 191 16.79 -12.41 1.21
C ALA A 191 17.39 -11.85 2.51
N VAL A 192 16.57 -11.66 3.56
CA VAL A 192 17.05 -11.23 4.90
C VAL A 192 17.20 -12.39 5.87
N ARG A 193 16.88 -13.61 5.45
CA ARG A 193 16.93 -14.79 6.31
C ARG A 193 18.37 -15.04 6.78
N HIS A 194 18.59 -15.10 8.08
CA HIS A 194 19.91 -15.26 8.74
C HIS A 194 20.90 -14.10 8.54
N VAL A 195 20.51 -12.99 7.86
CA VAL A 195 21.37 -11.83 7.58
C VAL A 195 20.63 -10.50 7.84
N TYR A 196 19.77 -10.51 8.83
CA TYR A 196 18.97 -9.33 9.22
C TYR A 196 19.88 -8.14 9.60
N GLY A 197 19.53 -6.95 9.13
CA GLY A 197 20.35 -5.74 9.30
C GLY A 197 21.47 -5.61 8.27
N GLY A 198 21.50 -6.46 7.23
CA GLY A 198 22.48 -6.43 6.16
C GLY A 198 21.93 -5.81 4.88
N GLY A 199 21.30 -6.64 4.04
CA GLY A 199 20.74 -6.21 2.76
C GLY A 199 19.56 -5.25 2.90
N ASP A 200 18.70 -5.48 3.86
CA ASP A 200 17.57 -4.63 4.24
C ASP A 200 18.03 -3.20 4.65
N TYR A 201 19.06 -3.10 5.49
CA TYR A 201 19.66 -1.81 5.83
C TYR A 201 20.24 -1.11 4.60
N ALA A 202 20.97 -1.85 3.76
CA ALA A 202 21.55 -1.31 2.54
C ALA A 202 20.46 -0.80 1.56
N ASP A 203 19.31 -1.47 1.49
CA ASP A 203 18.17 -1.04 0.67
C ASP A 203 17.59 0.30 1.16
N ILE A 204 17.40 0.43 2.47
CA ILE A 204 16.91 1.67 3.07
C ILE A 204 17.86 2.83 2.81
N MET A 205 19.17 2.62 3.01
CA MET A 205 20.17 3.66 2.78
C MET A 205 20.28 4.06 1.30
N ALA A 206 20.21 3.08 0.39
CA ALA A 206 20.20 3.36 -1.05
C ALA A 206 18.95 4.17 -1.46
N GLY A 207 17.80 3.93 -0.82
CA GLY A 207 16.58 4.73 -1.02
C GLY A 207 16.74 6.16 -0.52
N LEU A 208 17.36 6.34 0.63
CA LEU A 208 17.68 7.68 1.15
C LEU A 208 18.62 8.43 0.20
N ASP A 209 19.71 7.81 -0.24
CA ASP A 209 20.65 8.42 -1.18
C ASP A 209 19.96 8.81 -2.50
N HIS A 210 19.14 7.89 -3.06
CA HIS A 210 18.37 8.13 -4.28
C HIS A 210 17.46 9.37 -4.17
N VAL A 211 16.67 9.49 -3.07
CA VAL A 211 15.76 10.64 -2.95
C VAL A 211 16.50 11.94 -2.70
N ILE A 212 17.65 11.94 -2.03
CA ILE A 212 18.47 13.11 -1.82
C ILE A 212 19.09 13.59 -3.15
N GLU A 213 19.58 12.67 -3.98
CA GLU A 213 20.17 12.98 -5.28
C GLU A 213 19.15 13.58 -6.26
N GLU A 214 17.93 13.03 -6.29
CA GLU A 214 16.87 13.45 -7.21
C GLU A 214 16.08 14.68 -6.73
N ASN A 215 16.19 15.07 -5.46
CA ASN A 215 15.35 16.09 -4.86
C ASN A 215 16.14 17.21 -4.20
N ALA A 216 16.48 18.24 -4.99
CA ALA A 216 17.25 19.39 -4.52
C ALA A 216 16.59 20.19 -3.37
N TRP A 217 15.34 19.94 -3.04
CA TRP A 217 14.62 20.59 -1.93
C TRP A 217 14.92 19.94 -0.55
N ILE A 218 15.52 18.78 -0.51
CA ILE A 218 15.92 18.11 0.74
C ILE A 218 17.15 18.83 1.33
N ASP A 219 17.11 19.05 2.67
CA ASP A 219 18.18 19.72 3.42
C ASP A 219 19.10 18.70 4.09
#